data_97753ac604a9d1e700fad61af7703511
#
_entry.id   97753ac604a9d1e700fad61af7703511
#
_cell.length_a   1.000
_cell.length_b   1.000
_cell.length_c   1.000
_cell.angle_alpha   90.00
_cell.angle_beta   90.00
_cell.angle_gamma   90.00
#
_symmetry.space_group_name_H-M   'P 1'
#
loop_
_entity.id
_entity.type
_entity.pdbx_description
1 polymer ?
#
loop_
_entity_poly.entity_id
_entity_poly.type
_entity_poly.pdbx_seq_one_letter_code
_entity_poly.pdbx_strand_id
1 'polypeptide(L)'
;MKPNISADKEEQVVNGKQYLTAFMNNSATIRDELAADITGAPHKAVAYNADGKLTLPAAAGEPVIGIILSDAPANDSGVTPAGTEVDVLIKDIGLMETGAAVAKGDLLTVTKGGTARKTAAGEYIFGIAMTAASAAGELCQVRITQSGYAKAASGNAGGGETPPAGDN
;
A
#
# COMPACT_ATOMS: atom_id res chain seq x y z
N MET A 1 26.03 20.40 -37.21
CA MET A 1 24.82 20.85 -36.51
C MET A 1 24.52 19.80 -35.46
N LYS A 2 24.72 20.10 -34.16
CA LYS A 2 24.38 19.16 -33.10
C LYS A 2 22.86 19.22 -32.88
N PRO A 3 22.15 18.10 -32.79
CA PRO A 3 20.73 18.14 -32.43
C PRO A 3 20.59 18.74 -31.04
N ASN A 4 19.77 19.75 -30.96
CA ASN A 4 19.40 20.35 -29.68
C ASN A 4 18.46 19.39 -28.93
N ILE A 5 19.02 18.58 -28.02
CA ILE A 5 18.27 17.58 -27.23
C ILE A 5 17.68 18.21 -25.95
N SER A 6 17.73 19.54 -25.84
CA SER A 6 17.41 20.20 -24.57
C SER A 6 15.98 20.80 -24.47
N ALA A 7 15.08 20.49 -25.42
CA ALA A 7 13.77 21.15 -25.43
C ALA A 7 12.70 20.49 -24.54
N ASP A 8 12.92 19.26 -24.05
CA ASP A 8 11.84 18.48 -23.41
C ASP A 8 12.08 18.10 -21.95
N LYS A 9 13.10 18.64 -21.30
CA LYS A 9 13.37 18.39 -19.89
C LYS A 9 13.36 19.69 -19.12
N GLU A 10 12.22 20.04 -18.57
CA GLU A 10 12.17 21.10 -17.57
C GLU A 10 12.83 20.58 -16.28
N GLU A 11 14.03 21.06 -16.01
CA GLU A 11 14.76 20.79 -14.78
C GLU A 11 14.50 21.93 -13.79
N GLN A 12 14.11 21.59 -12.58
CA GLN A 12 13.96 22.52 -11.49
C GLN A 12 15.08 22.35 -10.47
N VAL A 13 15.70 23.47 -10.07
CA VAL A 13 16.70 23.46 -8.99
C VAL A 13 16.01 23.81 -7.68
N VAL A 14 16.04 22.90 -6.72
CA VAL A 14 15.50 23.10 -5.38
C VAL A 14 16.61 22.79 -4.37
N ASN A 15 16.93 23.76 -3.49
CA ASN A 15 18.00 23.64 -2.49
C ASN A 15 19.35 23.23 -3.08
N GLY A 16 19.71 23.77 -4.25
CA GLY A 16 20.95 23.48 -4.95
C GLY A 16 21.02 22.12 -5.65
N LYS A 17 19.91 21.36 -5.68
CA LYS A 17 19.81 20.09 -6.40
C LYS A 17 18.91 20.24 -7.63
N GLN A 18 19.29 19.61 -8.73
CA GLN A 18 18.48 19.55 -9.93
C GLN A 18 17.50 18.38 -9.85
N TYR A 19 16.24 18.64 -10.18
CA TYR A 19 15.19 17.64 -10.27
C TYR A 19 14.49 17.76 -11.61
N LEU A 20 14.03 16.64 -12.14
CA LEU A 20 13.09 16.63 -13.25
C LEU A 20 11.74 17.15 -12.75
N THR A 21 11.14 18.10 -13.45
CA THR A 21 9.82 18.66 -13.12
C THR A 21 8.68 17.73 -13.51
N ALA A 22 8.93 16.81 -14.45
CA ALA A 22 7.97 15.78 -14.83
C ALA A 22 8.69 14.45 -15.00
N PHE A 23 8.16 13.41 -14.37
CA PHE A 23 8.64 12.04 -14.49
C PHE A 23 7.49 11.14 -14.89
N MET A 24 7.49 10.68 -16.15
CA MET A 24 6.54 9.70 -16.64
C MET A 24 7.13 8.30 -16.43
N ASN A 25 6.70 7.63 -15.37
CA ASN A 25 7.03 6.24 -15.14
C ASN A 25 5.88 5.34 -15.64
N ASN A 26 6.10 4.66 -16.75
CA ASN A 26 5.16 3.65 -17.24
C ASN A 26 5.31 2.30 -16.51
N SER A 27 6.36 2.13 -15.69
CA SER A 27 6.51 0.94 -14.87
C SER A 27 5.52 0.97 -13.71
N ALA A 28 4.89 -0.16 -13.44
CA ALA A 28 4.08 -0.35 -12.24
C ALA A 28 4.95 -0.66 -11.00
N THR A 29 6.25 -0.79 -11.16
CA THR A 29 7.18 -1.22 -10.12
C THR A 29 8.25 -0.18 -9.83
N ILE A 30 8.71 -0.20 -8.59
CA ILE A 30 9.96 0.41 -8.13
C ILE A 30 10.88 -0.69 -7.60
N ARG A 31 12.18 -0.42 -7.53
CA ARG A 31 13.17 -1.31 -6.92
C ARG A 31 13.87 -0.60 -5.78
N ASP A 32 13.93 -1.25 -4.62
CA ASP A 32 14.53 -0.65 -3.43
C ASP A 32 14.98 -1.71 -2.42
N GLU A 33 15.81 -1.29 -1.45
CA GLU A 33 16.51 -2.14 -0.49
C GLU A 33 15.66 -2.43 0.76
N LEU A 34 15.66 -3.69 1.23
CA LEU A 34 15.04 -4.07 2.49
C LEU A 34 15.86 -3.60 3.70
N ALA A 35 15.19 -3.01 4.70
CA ALA A 35 15.81 -2.58 5.96
C ALA A 35 16.12 -3.74 6.91
N ALA A 36 15.37 -4.83 6.83
CA ALA A 36 15.45 -5.98 7.72
C ALA A 36 15.10 -7.27 6.98
N ASP A 37 15.45 -8.41 7.56
CA ASP A 37 15.05 -9.72 7.08
C ASP A 37 13.53 -9.86 7.06
N ILE A 38 12.98 -10.39 5.95
CA ILE A 38 11.55 -10.67 5.84
C ILE A 38 11.34 -12.13 5.45
N THR A 39 10.71 -12.90 6.34
CA THR A 39 10.28 -14.26 6.04
C THR A 39 9.05 -14.23 5.14
N GLY A 40 9.08 -15.00 4.03
CA GLY A 40 8.00 -15.03 3.06
C GLY A 40 7.71 -13.64 2.49
N ALA A 41 8.75 -12.92 2.06
CA ALA A 41 8.65 -11.55 1.55
C ALA A 41 7.74 -11.39 0.33
N PRO A 42 7.71 -12.31 -0.66
CA PRO A 42 6.79 -12.20 -1.78
C PRO A 42 5.33 -12.01 -1.34
N HIS A 43 4.61 -11.14 -2.05
CA HIS A 43 3.20 -10.85 -1.82
C HIS A 43 2.86 -10.11 -0.52
N LYS A 44 3.87 -9.59 0.19
CA LYS A 44 3.68 -8.72 1.36
C LYS A 44 3.77 -7.26 1.00
N ALA A 45 2.94 -6.45 1.65
CA ALA A 45 3.00 -5.00 1.52
C ALA A 45 4.14 -4.43 2.37
N VAL A 46 4.77 -3.37 1.86
CA VAL A 46 5.89 -2.68 2.49
C VAL A 46 5.69 -1.17 2.52
N ALA A 47 6.34 -0.54 3.48
CA ALA A 47 6.42 0.90 3.65
C ALA A 47 7.90 1.33 3.71
N TYR A 48 8.18 2.61 3.68
CA TYR A 48 9.52 3.14 3.97
C TYR A 48 9.69 3.39 5.47
N ASN A 49 10.88 3.07 5.98
CA ASN A 49 11.31 3.50 7.30
C ASN A 49 11.95 4.91 7.26
N ALA A 50 12.45 5.40 8.39
CA ALA A 50 13.09 6.71 8.49
C ALA A 50 14.37 6.86 7.65
N ASP A 51 15.03 5.75 7.34
CA ASP A 51 16.26 5.71 6.52
C ASP A 51 15.95 5.60 5.02
N GLY A 52 14.67 5.60 4.63
CA GLY A 52 14.23 5.44 3.25
C GLY A 52 14.34 4.02 2.71
N LYS A 53 14.46 3.01 3.56
CA LYS A 53 14.50 1.60 3.17
C LYS A 53 13.15 0.92 3.38
N LEU A 54 12.90 -0.15 2.61
CA LEU A 54 11.68 -0.93 2.68
C LEU A 54 11.60 -1.73 3.98
N THR A 55 10.45 -1.71 4.62
CA THR A 55 10.15 -2.48 5.82
C THR A 55 8.69 -2.94 5.83
N LEU A 56 8.37 -3.95 6.63
CA LEU A 56 6.97 -4.26 6.93
C LEU A 56 6.31 -3.08 7.67
N PRO A 57 4.99 -2.90 7.55
CA PRO A 57 4.27 -1.83 8.26
C PRO A 57 4.54 -1.87 9.77
N ALA A 58 4.74 -0.73 10.41
CA ALA A 58 4.99 -0.63 11.85
C ALA A 58 3.76 -1.00 12.67
N ALA A 59 2.56 -0.67 12.16
CA ALA A 59 1.28 -1.09 12.71
C ALA A 59 0.29 -1.52 11.62
N ALA A 60 -0.78 -2.18 12.04
CA ALA A 60 -1.87 -2.53 11.14
C ALA A 60 -2.66 -1.27 10.74
N GLY A 61 -3.14 -1.23 9.51
CA GLY A 61 -3.96 -0.11 9.00
C GLY A 61 -3.17 1.14 8.63
N GLU A 62 -1.85 1.09 8.61
CA GLU A 62 -0.98 2.19 8.18
C GLU A 62 -0.80 2.25 6.65
N PRO A 63 -0.42 3.42 6.12
CA PRO A 63 -0.06 3.56 4.72
C PRO A 63 1.13 2.69 4.34
N VAL A 64 1.06 2.08 3.16
CA VAL A 64 2.14 1.31 2.54
C VAL A 64 2.34 1.77 1.12
N ILE A 65 3.52 1.52 0.54
CA ILE A 65 3.84 1.97 -0.81
C ILE A 65 3.47 0.96 -1.89
N GLY A 66 3.49 -0.33 -1.59
CA GLY A 66 3.24 -1.36 -2.59
C GLY A 66 3.41 -2.77 -2.07
N ILE A 67 3.41 -3.73 -2.98
CA ILE A 67 3.48 -5.17 -2.73
C ILE A 67 4.79 -5.72 -3.31
N ILE A 68 5.58 -6.45 -2.53
CA ILE A 68 6.78 -7.15 -3.02
C ILE A 68 6.35 -8.21 -4.04
N LEU A 69 7.02 -8.23 -5.18
CA LEU A 69 6.75 -9.19 -6.25
C LEU A 69 7.27 -10.59 -5.90
N SER A 70 6.79 -11.57 -6.66
CA SER A 70 7.09 -13.00 -6.45
C SER A 70 8.53 -13.42 -6.73
N ASP A 71 9.30 -12.56 -7.38
CA ASP A 71 10.71 -12.77 -7.74
C ASP A 71 11.71 -12.32 -6.65
N ALA A 72 11.21 -11.84 -5.50
CA ALA A 72 12.07 -11.47 -4.38
C ALA A 72 12.93 -12.66 -3.96
N PRO A 73 14.27 -12.51 -3.97
CA PRO A 73 15.17 -13.61 -3.68
C PRO A 73 15.07 -14.00 -2.20
N ALA A 74 15.01 -15.31 -1.92
CA ALA A 74 14.99 -15.84 -0.56
C ALA A 74 16.08 -16.90 -0.40
N ASN A 75 16.59 -17.04 0.82
CA ASN A 75 17.48 -18.13 1.19
C ASN A 75 16.70 -19.44 1.37
N ASP A 76 17.41 -20.55 1.68
CA ASP A 76 16.82 -21.88 1.87
C ASP A 76 15.78 -21.95 3.00
N SER A 77 15.76 -20.97 3.91
CA SER A 77 14.78 -20.84 4.99
C SER A 77 13.58 -19.96 4.60
N GLY A 78 13.48 -19.53 3.35
CA GLY A 78 12.40 -18.65 2.87
C GLY A 78 12.50 -17.21 3.38
N VAL A 79 13.69 -16.77 3.79
CA VAL A 79 13.96 -15.40 4.26
C VAL A 79 14.61 -14.59 3.16
N THR A 80 14.08 -13.41 2.86
CA THR A 80 14.74 -12.40 2.05
C THR A 80 15.57 -11.51 3.01
N PRO A 81 16.92 -11.53 2.90
CA PRO A 81 17.77 -10.82 3.86
C PRO A 81 17.67 -9.30 3.76
N ALA A 82 17.99 -8.63 4.87
CA ALA A 82 18.26 -7.18 4.87
C ALA A 82 19.33 -6.83 3.84
N GLY A 83 19.23 -5.65 3.23
CA GLY A 83 20.16 -5.22 2.18
C GLY A 83 19.84 -5.77 0.79
N THR A 84 18.84 -6.66 0.67
CA THR A 84 18.39 -7.16 -0.64
C THR A 84 17.51 -6.12 -1.33
N GLU A 85 17.81 -5.83 -2.59
CA GLU A 85 16.92 -5.06 -3.46
C GLU A 85 15.78 -5.94 -3.96
N VAL A 86 14.54 -5.46 -3.83
CA VAL A 86 13.34 -6.16 -4.27
C VAL A 86 12.49 -5.26 -5.16
N ASP A 87 11.75 -5.88 -6.07
CA ASP A 87 10.79 -5.18 -6.91
C ASP A 87 9.44 -5.08 -6.19
N VAL A 88 8.90 -3.87 -6.13
CA VAL A 88 7.65 -3.54 -5.43
C VAL A 88 6.63 -2.99 -6.42
N LEU A 89 5.48 -3.64 -6.52
CA LEU A 89 4.35 -3.17 -7.30
C LEU A 89 3.65 -2.02 -6.56
N ILE A 90 3.61 -0.83 -7.17
CA ILE A 90 3.08 0.39 -6.55
C ILE A 90 1.73 0.83 -7.11
N LYS A 91 1.27 0.24 -8.19
CA LYS A 91 -0.01 0.52 -8.86
C LYS A 91 -0.49 -0.72 -9.63
N ASP A 92 -1.67 -0.66 -10.19
CA ASP A 92 -2.34 -1.72 -10.96
C ASP A 92 -2.84 -2.88 -10.09
N ILE A 93 -2.79 -4.11 -10.59
CA ILE A 93 -3.31 -5.30 -9.91
C ILE A 93 -2.15 -6.22 -9.57
N GLY A 94 -2.03 -6.58 -8.31
CA GLY A 94 -1.03 -7.53 -7.81
C GLY A 94 -1.64 -8.67 -7.02
N LEU A 95 -0.81 -9.65 -6.69
CA LEU A 95 -1.13 -10.72 -5.74
C LEU A 95 -0.65 -10.32 -4.36
N MET A 96 -1.50 -10.53 -3.36
CA MET A 96 -1.18 -10.24 -1.97
C MET A 96 -1.60 -11.39 -1.06
N GLU A 97 -0.72 -11.78 -0.13
CA GLU A 97 -1.06 -12.73 0.91
C GLU A 97 -2.10 -12.12 1.86
N THR A 98 -3.10 -12.90 2.25
CA THR A 98 -4.14 -12.46 3.18
C THR A 98 -3.81 -12.82 4.62
N GLY A 99 -4.12 -11.90 5.55
CA GLY A 99 -4.02 -12.13 6.98
C GLY A 99 -5.34 -12.59 7.62
N ALA A 100 -6.43 -12.60 6.84
CA ALA A 100 -7.76 -13.05 7.21
C ALA A 100 -8.59 -13.31 5.95
N ALA A 101 -9.76 -13.92 6.10
CA ALA A 101 -10.70 -14.06 4.99
C ALA A 101 -11.13 -12.68 4.44
N VAL A 102 -11.21 -12.56 3.13
CA VAL A 102 -11.66 -11.37 2.41
C VAL A 102 -12.63 -11.76 1.30
N ALA A 103 -13.63 -10.93 1.04
CA ALA A 103 -14.56 -11.11 -0.06
C ALA A 103 -14.13 -10.25 -1.25
N LYS A 104 -14.50 -10.67 -2.46
CA LYS A 104 -14.34 -9.84 -3.65
C LYS A 104 -15.09 -8.52 -3.48
N GLY A 105 -14.42 -7.40 -3.74
CA GLY A 105 -14.94 -6.05 -3.58
C GLY A 105 -14.68 -5.43 -2.19
N ASP A 106 -14.14 -6.18 -1.22
CA ASP A 106 -13.76 -5.59 0.07
C ASP A 106 -12.67 -4.53 -0.12
N LEU A 107 -12.80 -3.43 0.61
CA LEU A 107 -11.72 -2.47 0.79
C LEU A 107 -10.67 -3.09 1.71
N LEU A 108 -9.43 -3.07 1.30
CA LEU A 108 -8.32 -3.73 1.98
C LEU A 108 -7.36 -2.73 2.60
N THR A 109 -6.93 -3.08 3.80
CA THR A 109 -5.77 -2.51 4.49
C THR A 109 -4.74 -3.61 4.74
N VAL A 110 -3.67 -3.27 5.45
CA VAL A 110 -2.57 -4.19 5.75
C VAL A 110 -2.48 -4.50 7.24
N THR A 111 -2.02 -5.70 7.55
CA THR A 111 -1.59 -6.07 8.91
C THR A 111 -0.16 -5.57 9.16
N LYS A 112 0.30 -5.62 10.40
CA LYS A 112 1.72 -5.38 10.74
C LYS A 112 2.68 -6.34 10.01
N GLY A 113 2.22 -7.53 9.63
CA GLY A 113 2.99 -8.50 8.84
C GLY A 113 2.98 -8.24 7.33
N GLY A 114 2.37 -7.15 6.85
CA GLY A 114 2.28 -6.82 5.43
C GLY A 114 1.23 -7.63 4.67
N THR A 115 0.37 -8.40 5.33
CA THR A 115 -0.70 -9.19 4.69
C THR A 115 -1.99 -8.39 4.59
N ALA A 116 -2.83 -8.72 3.61
CA ALA A 116 -4.10 -8.04 3.38
C ALA A 116 -5.18 -8.47 4.37
N ARG A 117 -6.02 -7.54 4.78
CA ARG A 117 -7.29 -7.79 5.46
C ARG A 117 -8.32 -6.72 5.13
N LYS A 118 -9.57 -6.98 5.44
CA LYS A 118 -10.64 -5.98 5.31
C LYS A 118 -10.35 -4.75 6.17
N THR A 119 -10.56 -3.56 5.60
CA THR A 119 -10.33 -2.27 6.25
C THR A 119 -11.39 -2.01 7.31
N ALA A 120 -10.97 -1.55 8.49
CA ALA A 120 -11.84 -1.00 9.52
C ALA A 120 -11.89 0.53 9.45
N ALA A 121 -12.81 1.13 10.21
CA ALA A 121 -12.94 2.58 10.30
C ALA A 121 -11.64 3.23 10.82
N GLY A 122 -11.20 4.30 10.18
CA GLY A 122 -9.99 5.03 10.53
C GLY A 122 -8.68 4.43 9.99
N GLU A 123 -8.74 3.28 9.32
CA GLU A 123 -7.56 2.66 8.72
C GLU A 123 -7.34 3.08 7.27
N TYR A 124 -6.10 2.99 6.83
CA TYR A 124 -5.73 3.32 5.47
C TYR A 124 -6.23 2.29 4.48
N ILE A 125 -6.90 2.75 3.41
CA ILE A 125 -7.36 1.91 2.31
C ILE A 125 -6.22 1.78 1.31
N PHE A 126 -5.59 0.60 1.26
CA PHE A 126 -4.53 0.30 0.32
C PHE A 126 -5.07 -0.11 -1.05
N GLY A 127 -6.13 -0.90 -1.08
CA GLY A 127 -6.67 -1.42 -2.34
C GLY A 127 -8.05 -2.05 -2.21
N ILE A 128 -8.45 -2.72 -3.28
CA ILE A 128 -9.73 -3.43 -3.40
C ILE A 128 -9.45 -4.88 -3.77
N ALA A 129 -10.08 -5.84 -3.07
CA ALA A 129 -10.00 -7.25 -3.40
C ALA A 129 -10.69 -7.54 -4.74
N MET A 130 -9.96 -8.05 -5.70
CA MET A 130 -10.48 -8.47 -7.01
C MET A 130 -10.90 -9.94 -7.02
N THR A 131 -10.39 -10.74 -6.08
CA THR A 131 -10.80 -12.13 -5.81
C THR A 131 -11.04 -12.30 -4.33
N ALA A 132 -11.81 -13.31 -3.94
CA ALA A 132 -11.98 -13.69 -2.54
C ALA A 132 -10.83 -14.60 -2.09
N ALA A 133 -10.56 -14.61 -0.79
CA ALA A 133 -9.74 -15.58 -0.08
C ALA A 133 -10.49 -16.02 1.18
N SER A 134 -10.50 -17.32 1.46
CA SER A 134 -11.30 -17.90 2.53
C SER A 134 -10.61 -17.92 3.89
N ALA A 135 -9.28 -17.79 3.89
CA ALA A 135 -8.45 -17.87 5.10
C ALA A 135 -7.20 -17.00 5.00
N ALA A 136 -6.51 -16.85 6.13
CA ALA A 136 -5.17 -16.28 6.18
C ALA A 136 -4.17 -17.20 5.45
N GLY A 137 -3.15 -16.60 4.82
CA GLY A 137 -2.12 -17.30 4.05
C GLY A 137 -2.51 -17.63 2.60
N GLU A 138 -3.74 -17.36 2.20
CA GLU A 138 -4.14 -17.47 0.79
C GLU A 138 -3.75 -16.21 0.02
N LEU A 139 -3.67 -16.31 -1.31
CA LEU A 139 -3.41 -15.17 -2.18
C LEU A 139 -4.72 -14.61 -2.72
N CYS A 140 -4.87 -13.29 -2.70
CA CYS A 140 -5.91 -12.58 -3.42
C CYS A 140 -5.31 -11.59 -4.42
N GLN A 141 -6.03 -11.35 -5.52
CA GLN A 141 -5.72 -10.25 -6.41
C GLN A 141 -6.20 -8.94 -5.78
N VAL A 142 -5.33 -7.96 -5.72
CA VAL A 142 -5.61 -6.64 -5.16
C VAL A 142 -5.37 -5.58 -6.21
N ARG A 143 -6.37 -4.77 -6.48
CA ARG A 143 -6.20 -3.52 -7.21
C ARG A 143 -5.72 -2.46 -6.24
N ILE A 144 -4.49 -1.96 -6.43
CA ILE A 144 -3.90 -0.91 -5.62
C ILE A 144 -4.59 0.41 -5.93
N THR A 145 -5.17 1.07 -4.92
CA THR A 145 -5.89 2.34 -5.07
C THR A 145 -5.33 3.46 -4.20
N GLN A 146 -4.75 3.12 -3.05
CA GLN A 146 -4.21 4.08 -2.07
C GLN A 146 -5.18 5.25 -1.82
N SER A 147 -6.42 4.91 -1.44
CA SER A 147 -7.55 5.86 -1.44
C SER A 147 -7.68 6.71 -0.18
N GLY A 148 -6.69 6.68 0.72
CA GLY A 148 -6.74 7.39 1.99
C GLY A 148 -7.38 6.55 3.10
N TYR A 149 -7.95 7.21 4.12
CA TYR A 149 -8.46 6.54 5.31
C TYR A 149 -9.96 6.24 5.21
N ALA A 150 -10.36 5.04 5.65
CA ALA A 150 -11.76 4.66 5.76
C ALA A 150 -12.49 5.58 6.74
N LYS A 151 -13.61 6.14 6.30
CA LYS A 151 -14.44 6.99 7.15
C LYS A 151 -14.97 6.19 8.34
N ALA A 152 -14.88 6.73 9.55
CA ALA A 152 -15.59 6.20 10.69
C ALA A 152 -17.09 6.16 10.39
N ALA A 153 -17.78 5.06 10.71
CA ALA A 153 -19.23 5.04 10.63
C ALA A 153 -19.74 6.20 11.49
N SER A 154 -20.36 7.20 10.85
CA SER A 154 -21.06 8.24 11.60
C SER A 154 -22.17 7.53 12.34
N GLY A 155 -22.05 7.39 13.67
CA GLY A 155 -23.15 6.98 14.51
C GLY A 155 -24.29 7.94 14.23
N ASN A 156 -25.40 7.40 13.73
CA ASN A 156 -26.65 8.14 13.65
C ASN A 156 -27.10 8.36 15.10
N ALA A 157 -26.61 9.45 15.72
CA ALA A 157 -27.22 9.96 16.92
C ALA A 157 -28.62 10.44 16.50
N GLY A 158 -29.57 9.51 16.52
CA GLY A 158 -30.98 9.81 16.47
C GLY A 158 -31.32 10.69 17.68
N GLY A 159 -31.11 11.99 17.54
CA GLY A 159 -31.75 12.96 18.40
C GLY A 159 -33.24 12.90 18.14
N GLY A 160 -33.94 12.08 18.91
CA GLY A 160 -35.38 12.16 19.03
C GLY A 160 -35.70 13.49 19.69
N GLU A 161 -36.00 14.48 18.91
CA GLU A 161 -36.67 15.70 19.37
C GLU A 161 -38.09 15.32 19.72
N THR A 162 -38.36 15.20 21.03
CA THR A 162 -39.70 15.07 21.55
C THR A 162 -40.41 16.41 21.37
N PRO A 163 -41.56 16.48 20.64
CA PRO A 163 -42.29 17.72 20.50
C PRO A 163 -42.81 18.18 21.89
N PRO A 164 -42.81 19.49 22.20
CA PRO A 164 -43.35 19.96 23.44
C PRO A 164 -44.84 19.67 23.53
N ALA A 165 -45.26 19.12 24.66
CA ALA A 165 -46.68 18.92 25.00
C ALA A 165 -47.38 20.29 25.01
N GLY A 166 -48.39 20.45 24.20
CA GLY A 166 -49.25 21.63 24.21
C GLY A 166 -50.11 21.60 25.43
N ASP A 167 -50.06 22.68 26.21
CA ASP A 167 -51.01 22.99 27.28
C ASP A 167 -52.36 23.38 26.62
N ASN A 168 -53.40 22.73 27.12
CA ASN A 168 -54.78 23.12 26.97
C ASN A 168 -55.34 23.49 28.31
#